data_5a2519c32623f1879d791be471982f8a
#
_entry.id   5a2519c32623f1879d791be471982f8a
#
_cell.length_a   1.000
_cell.length_b   1.000
_cell.length_c   1.000
_cell.angle_alpha   90.00
_cell.angle_beta   90.00
_cell.angle_gamma   90.00
#
_symmetry.space_group_name_H-M   'P 1'
#
loop_
_entity.id
_entity.type
_entity.pdbx_description
1 polymer ?
#
loop_
_entity_poly.entity_id
_entity_poly.type
_entity_poly.pdbx_seq_one_letter_code
_entity_poly.pdbx_strand_id
1 'polypeptide(L)'
;MALTNFGTLTGDQLQTWSRDFWKVARNQSFINQFAGSGSNAMVQRVTELTKNQKGTKANITLLADMTGDGITGDNTLEGNEEALRAYDITIELDQLRFANRIAGRMTDQKTVVNFREQSRDALAYAIADRCDQLAFLTL
;
A
#
# COMPACT_ATOMS: atom_id res chain seq x y z
N MET A 1 43.31 22.46 4.98
CA MET A 1 42.79 21.60 6.05
C MET A 1 41.59 20.84 5.44
N ALA A 2 41.78 19.56 5.16
CA ALA A 2 40.73 18.75 4.54
C ALA A 2 39.65 18.46 5.60
N LEU A 3 38.45 18.97 5.39
CA LEU A 3 37.27 18.62 6.20
C LEU A 3 36.89 17.19 5.87
N THR A 4 36.99 16.30 6.84
CA THR A 4 36.49 14.92 6.73
C THR A 4 34.97 14.96 6.62
N ASN A 5 34.47 14.80 5.45
CA ASN A 5 33.03 14.72 5.19
C ASN A 5 32.60 13.29 5.45
N PHE A 6 31.99 13.00 6.62
CA PHE A 6 31.35 11.71 6.85
C PHE A 6 30.18 11.58 5.88
N GLY A 7 30.45 10.84 4.85
CA GLY A 7 29.72 10.59 3.66
C GLY A 7 28.24 10.87 3.62
N THR A 8 27.84 11.59 2.63
CA THR A 8 26.55 11.39 1.99
C THR A 8 26.33 9.90 1.81
N LEU A 9 25.20 9.39 2.30
CA LEU A 9 24.80 7.99 2.11
C LEU A 9 24.97 7.63 0.65
N THR A 10 25.78 6.63 0.37
CA THR A 10 25.86 6.05 -0.97
C THR A 10 24.51 5.48 -1.39
N GLY A 11 24.22 5.42 -2.68
CA GLY A 11 22.96 4.90 -3.20
C GLY A 11 22.59 3.53 -2.62
N ASP A 12 23.57 2.66 -2.39
CA ASP A 12 23.38 1.34 -1.81
C ASP A 12 22.93 1.37 -0.35
N GLN A 13 23.45 2.32 0.44
CA GLN A 13 23.06 2.50 1.84
C GLN A 13 21.62 3.05 1.94
N LEU A 14 21.22 3.93 1.02
CA LEU A 14 19.85 4.42 0.92
C LEU A 14 18.87 3.31 0.53
N GLN A 15 19.25 2.45 -0.41
CA GLN A 15 18.43 1.31 -0.81
C GLN A 15 18.26 0.28 0.32
N THR A 16 19.33 0.00 1.06
CA THR A 16 19.28 -0.90 2.21
C THR A 16 18.39 -0.35 3.31
N TRP A 17 18.57 0.92 3.68
CA TRP A 17 17.73 1.61 4.65
C TRP A 17 16.24 1.61 4.24
N SER A 18 15.95 1.87 2.97
CA SER A 18 14.59 1.85 2.43
C SER A 18 13.97 0.45 2.50
N ARG A 19 14.70 -0.60 2.16
CA ARG A 19 14.22 -1.99 2.29
C ARG A 19 13.90 -2.37 3.72
N ASP A 20 14.78 -2.03 4.66
CA ASP A 20 14.58 -2.31 6.08
C ASP A 20 13.38 -1.56 6.64
N PHE A 21 13.23 -0.29 6.28
CA PHE A 21 12.06 0.51 6.62
C PHE A 21 10.75 -0.15 6.16
N TRP A 22 10.65 -0.53 4.89
CA TRP A 22 9.44 -1.17 4.36
C TRP A 22 9.18 -2.56 4.94
N LYS A 23 10.24 -3.29 5.30
CA LYS A 23 10.10 -4.58 5.98
C LYS A 23 9.47 -4.41 7.36
N VAL A 24 9.94 -3.45 8.13
CA VAL A 24 9.38 -3.15 9.46
C VAL A 24 7.93 -2.69 9.34
N ALA A 25 7.64 -1.75 8.43
CA ALA A 25 6.29 -1.25 8.21
C ALA A 25 5.29 -2.37 7.82
N ARG A 26 5.68 -3.28 6.93
CA ARG A 26 4.83 -4.41 6.53
C ARG A 26 4.56 -5.39 7.65
N ASN A 27 5.56 -5.66 8.51
CA ASN A 27 5.40 -6.58 9.62
C ASN A 27 4.49 -6.01 10.72
N GLN A 28 4.36 -4.70 10.82
CA GLN A 28 3.53 -4.02 11.82
C GLN A 28 2.08 -3.81 11.36
N SER A 29 1.85 -3.70 10.05
CA SER A 29 0.50 -3.50 9.52
C SER A 29 -0.34 -4.78 9.61
N PHE A 30 -1.48 -4.70 10.27
CA PHE A 30 -2.45 -5.80 10.38
C PHE A 30 -3.10 -6.11 9.04
N ILE A 31 -3.57 -5.10 8.33
CA ILE A 31 -4.26 -5.23 7.03
C ILE A 31 -3.37 -5.85 5.95
N ASN A 32 -2.07 -5.62 6.04
CA ASN A 32 -1.13 -6.15 5.05
C ASN A 32 -1.09 -7.71 5.00
N GLN A 33 -1.52 -8.37 6.07
CA GLN A 33 -1.64 -9.83 6.12
C GLN A 33 -2.76 -10.35 5.20
N PHE A 34 -3.79 -9.55 4.98
CA PHE A 34 -4.95 -9.88 4.14
C PHE A 34 -4.82 -9.36 2.72
N ALA A 35 -3.77 -8.58 2.42
CA ALA A 35 -3.53 -7.98 1.12
C ALA A 35 -2.71 -8.90 0.21
N GLY A 36 -3.26 -9.24 -0.95
CA GLY A 36 -2.61 -10.08 -1.94
C GLY A 36 -2.92 -9.66 -3.36
N SER A 37 -2.27 -10.33 -4.33
CA SER A 37 -2.53 -10.15 -5.77
C SER A 37 -3.45 -11.23 -6.36
N GLY A 38 -3.84 -12.24 -5.57
CA GLY A 38 -4.71 -13.32 -6.01
C GLY A 38 -6.19 -12.95 -5.88
N SER A 39 -7.04 -13.63 -6.65
CA SER A 39 -8.51 -13.45 -6.61
C SER A 39 -9.14 -13.80 -5.26
N ASN A 40 -8.46 -14.60 -4.43
CA ASN A 40 -8.91 -14.98 -3.09
C ASN A 40 -8.41 -14.03 -1.99
N ALA A 41 -7.67 -12.97 -2.34
CA ALA A 41 -7.22 -12.01 -1.34
C ALA A 41 -8.38 -11.10 -0.91
N MET A 42 -8.54 -10.92 0.40
CA MET A 42 -9.58 -10.06 0.97
C MET A 42 -9.39 -8.60 0.54
N VAL A 43 -8.15 -8.16 0.48
CA VAL A 43 -7.75 -6.84 -0.03
C VAL A 43 -6.87 -7.04 -1.26
N GLN A 44 -7.35 -6.66 -2.43
CA GLN A 44 -6.59 -6.79 -3.67
C GLN A 44 -5.65 -5.61 -3.87
N ARG A 45 -4.41 -5.90 -4.27
CA ARG A 45 -3.44 -4.87 -4.61
C ARG A 45 -3.54 -4.53 -6.09
N VAL A 46 -3.81 -3.25 -6.38
CA VAL A 46 -3.76 -2.72 -7.75
C VAL A 46 -2.30 -2.41 -8.09
N THR A 47 -1.73 -3.15 -9.05
CA THR A 47 -0.33 -2.99 -9.49
C THR A 47 -0.21 -2.27 -10.83
N GLU A 48 -1.32 -1.95 -11.49
CA GLU A 48 -1.36 -1.33 -12.80
C GLU A 48 -0.89 0.14 -12.77
N LEU A 49 -1.07 0.84 -11.65
CA LEU A 49 -0.61 2.22 -11.45
C LEU A 49 0.84 2.28 -10.97
N THR A 50 1.74 1.57 -11.65
CA THR A 50 3.15 1.58 -11.32
C THR A 50 3.88 2.73 -12.03
N LYS A 51 5.11 3.03 -11.57
CA LYS A 51 5.95 4.10 -12.12
C LYS A 51 6.20 3.99 -13.64
N ASN A 52 6.06 2.80 -14.20
CA ASN A 52 6.27 2.53 -15.63
C ASN A 52 5.01 2.78 -16.47
N GLN A 53 3.84 2.85 -15.85
CA GLN A 53 2.57 3.15 -16.53
C GLN A 53 2.14 4.55 -16.09
N LYS A 54 2.05 5.45 -17.06
CA LYS A 54 1.62 6.83 -16.83
C LYS A 54 0.10 6.84 -16.67
N GLY A 55 -0.38 7.32 -15.52
CA GLY A 55 -1.79 7.47 -15.24
C GLY A 55 -2.02 7.81 -13.77
N THR A 56 -3.09 8.51 -13.48
CA THR A 56 -3.51 8.86 -12.10
C THR A 56 -4.76 8.12 -11.67
N LYS A 57 -5.44 7.45 -12.60
CA LYS A 57 -6.69 6.73 -12.37
C LYS A 57 -6.62 5.34 -12.98
N ALA A 58 -7.17 4.35 -12.28
CA ALA A 58 -7.43 3.01 -12.79
C ALA A 58 -8.91 2.70 -12.66
N ASN A 59 -9.50 2.13 -13.71
CA ASN A 59 -10.85 1.62 -13.68
C ASN A 59 -10.79 0.10 -13.53
N ILE A 60 -11.53 -0.43 -12.56
CA ILE A 60 -11.67 -1.86 -12.33
C ILE A 60 -13.12 -2.22 -12.59
N THR A 61 -13.35 -3.12 -13.55
CA THR A 61 -14.67 -3.66 -13.83
C THR A 61 -14.94 -4.86 -12.94
N LEU A 62 -16.01 -4.81 -12.17
CA LEU A 62 -16.51 -5.89 -11.34
C LEU A 62 -17.72 -6.52 -12.02
N LEU A 63 -17.72 -7.84 -12.15
CA LEU A 63 -18.87 -8.61 -12.60
C LEU A 63 -19.69 -9.04 -11.38
N ALA A 64 -20.98 -8.76 -11.39
CA ALA A 64 -21.87 -9.26 -10.35
C ALA A 64 -22.14 -10.75 -10.57
N ASP A 65 -22.22 -11.49 -9.48
CA ASP A 65 -22.64 -12.89 -9.52
C ASP A 65 -24.11 -13.01 -9.91
N MET A 66 -24.44 -14.12 -10.54
CA MET A 66 -25.82 -14.48 -10.86
C MET A 66 -26.54 -14.88 -9.56
N THR A 67 -27.74 -14.36 -9.37
CA THR A 67 -28.55 -14.59 -8.17
C THR A 67 -29.81 -15.42 -8.40
N GLY A 68 -30.06 -15.79 -9.66
CA GLY A 68 -31.23 -16.59 -10.04
C GLY A 68 -31.13 -18.04 -9.60
N ASP A 69 -32.24 -18.62 -9.21
CA ASP A 69 -32.33 -20.03 -8.78
C ASP A 69 -32.19 -21.03 -9.92
N GLY A 70 -32.06 -20.54 -11.18
CA GLY A 70 -32.05 -21.39 -12.37
C GLY A 70 -33.42 -22.00 -12.68
N ILE A 71 -33.46 -22.79 -13.75
CA ILE A 71 -34.70 -23.47 -14.22
C ILE A 71 -34.57 -24.95 -13.96
N THR A 72 -35.60 -25.54 -13.38
CA THR A 72 -35.66 -26.96 -13.08
C THR A 72 -36.67 -27.69 -13.99
N GLY A 73 -36.35 -28.93 -14.40
CA GLY A 73 -37.22 -29.81 -15.22
C GLY A 73 -37.26 -29.40 -16.69
N ASP A 74 -38.38 -29.72 -17.34
CA ASP A 74 -38.60 -29.48 -18.78
C ASP A 74 -39.04 -28.05 -19.14
N ASN A 75 -38.84 -27.11 -18.24
CA ASN A 75 -39.18 -25.69 -18.49
C ASN A 75 -38.21 -25.04 -19.47
N THR A 76 -38.71 -24.13 -20.32
CA THR A 76 -37.92 -23.43 -21.32
C THR A 76 -37.00 -22.42 -20.68
N LEU A 77 -35.76 -22.38 -21.12
CA LEU A 77 -34.74 -21.40 -20.71
C LEU A 77 -35.03 -20.01 -21.32
N GLU A 78 -35.68 -20.01 -22.48
CA GLU A 78 -35.96 -18.77 -23.22
C GLU A 78 -36.95 -17.88 -22.46
N GLY A 79 -36.55 -16.65 -22.18
CA GLY A 79 -37.32 -15.69 -21.39
C GLY A 79 -37.05 -15.72 -19.87
N ASN A 80 -36.21 -16.62 -19.38
CA ASN A 80 -35.81 -16.75 -18.00
C ASN A 80 -34.28 -16.58 -17.81
N GLU A 81 -33.61 -15.99 -18.81
CA GLU A 81 -32.19 -15.70 -18.73
C GLU A 81 -31.93 -14.54 -17.75
N GLU A 82 -30.88 -14.68 -16.94
CA GLU A 82 -30.42 -13.61 -16.08
C GLU A 82 -29.34 -12.79 -16.80
N ALA A 83 -29.51 -11.45 -16.77
CA ALA A 83 -28.56 -10.54 -17.39
C ALA A 83 -27.31 -10.39 -16.52
N LEU A 84 -26.13 -10.60 -17.10
CA LEU A 84 -24.86 -10.32 -16.45
C LEU A 84 -24.71 -8.81 -16.23
N ARG A 85 -24.47 -8.39 -14.98
CA ARG A 85 -24.29 -6.97 -14.61
C ARG A 85 -22.83 -6.70 -14.35
N ALA A 86 -22.31 -5.62 -14.94
CA ALA A 86 -20.97 -5.12 -14.70
C ALA A 86 -21.03 -3.76 -13.99
N TYR A 87 -20.14 -3.54 -13.04
CA TYR A 87 -19.96 -2.29 -12.31
C TYR A 87 -18.51 -1.84 -12.45
N ASP A 88 -18.31 -0.55 -12.68
CA ASP A 88 -16.96 0.03 -12.79
C ASP A 88 -16.64 0.84 -11.53
N ILE A 89 -15.49 0.57 -10.95
CA ILE A 89 -14.93 1.35 -9.83
C ILE A 89 -13.69 2.08 -10.33
N THR A 90 -13.68 3.40 -10.17
CA THR A 90 -12.51 4.23 -10.48
C THR A 90 -11.69 4.45 -9.23
N ILE A 91 -10.42 4.06 -9.28
CA ILE A 91 -9.43 4.29 -8.22
C ILE A 91 -8.52 5.45 -8.64
N GLU A 92 -8.37 6.45 -7.79
CA GLU A 92 -7.45 7.56 -7.98
C GLU A 92 -6.19 7.36 -7.14
N LEU A 93 -5.03 7.64 -7.76
CA LEU A 93 -3.75 7.56 -7.07
C LEU A 93 -3.52 8.83 -6.24
N ASP A 94 -3.33 8.67 -4.94
CA ASP A 94 -2.93 9.74 -4.03
C ASP A 94 -1.60 9.40 -3.35
N GLN A 95 -0.96 10.39 -2.74
CA GLN A 95 0.34 10.24 -2.13
C GLN A 95 0.35 10.67 -0.66
N LEU A 96 0.64 9.73 0.23
CA LEU A 96 0.88 10.00 1.65
C LEU A 96 2.37 10.08 1.93
N ARG A 97 2.81 11.14 2.64
CA ARG A 97 4.21 11.37 2.98
C ARG A 97 4.37 11.63 4.47
N PHE A 98 5.38 11.02 5.06
CA PHE A 98 5.83 11.31 6.42
C PHE A 98 7.31 11.68 6.39
N ALA A 99 7.72 12.61 7.26
CA ALA A 99 9.11 13.00 7.38
C ALA A 99 9.46 13.37 8.83
N ASN A 100 10.65 12.98 9.26
CA ASN A 100 11.28 13.42 10.49
C ASN A 100 12.52 14.25 10.14
N ARG A 101 12.74 15.34 10.89
CA ARG A 101 13.89 16.21 10.69
C ARG A 101 14.57 16.50 12.03
N ILE A 102 15.89 16.38 12.07
CA ILE A 102 16.70 16.83 13.19
C ILE A 102 17.07 18.30 13.02
N ALA A 103 17.06 19.04 14.11
CA ALA A 103 17.25 20.50 14.08
C ALA A 103 18.70 20.94 13.77
N GLY A 104 19.70 20.06 13.91
CA GLY A 104 21.09 20.37 13.58
C GLY A 104 22.09 19.35 14.10
N ARG A 105 23.34 19.46 13.64
CA ARG A 105 24.45 18.57 14.02
C ARG A 105 24.75 18.54 15.52
N MET A 106 24.61 19.69 16.21
CA MET A 106 24.84 19.79 17.65
C MET A 106 23.78 19.03 18.46
N THR A 107 22.54 18.95 17.95
CA THR A 107 21.47 18.17 18.57
C THR A 107 21.73 16.67 18.39
N ASP A 108 22.18 16.25 17.22
CA ASP A 108 22.57 14.86 16.95
C ASP A 108 23.72 14.40 17.85
N GLN A 109 24.74 15.24 18.05
CA GLN A 109 25.89 14.95 18.90
C GLN A 109 25.55 14.91 20.40
N LYS A 110 24.57 15.69 20.87
CA LYS A 110 24.12 15.70 22.26
C LYS A 110 23.13 14.59 22.61
N THR A 111 22.52 13.98 21.61
CA THR A 111 21.51 12.94 21.79
C THR A 111 22.18 11.58 22.01
N VAL A 112 21.82 10.89 23.08
CA VAL A 112 22.31 9.54 23.40
C VAL A 112 21.73 8.48 22.45
N VAL A 113 20.66 8.83 21.76
CA VAL A 113 19.89 7.93 20.90
C VAL A 113 20.34 8.08 19.44
N ASN A 114 20.53 6.96 18.75
CA ASN A 114 20.81 6.97 17.30
C ASN A 114 19.56 7.43 16.52
N PHE A 115 19.53 8.72 16.18
CA PHE A 115 18.39 9.35 15.53
C PHE A 115 17.97 8.63 14.25
N ARG A 116 18.91 8.16 13.44
CA ARG A 116 18.61 7.51 12.15
C ARG A 116 17.83 6.22 12.30
N GLU A 117 18.21 5.38 13.25
CA GLU A 117 17.54 4.09 13.50
C GLU A 117 16.17 4.31 14.14
N GLN A 118 16.12 5.15 15.19
CA GLN A 118 14.86 5.47 15.86
C GLN A 118 13.86 6.16 14.95
N SER A 119 14.33 7.07 14.08
CA SER A 119 13.47 7.73 13.09
C SER A 119 12.94 6.75 12.04
N ARG A 120 13.75 5.78 11.61
CA ARG A 120 13.31 4.73 10.69
C ARG A 120 12.15 3.95 11.29
N ASP A 121 12.32 3.47 12.51
CA ASP A 121 11.33 2.62 13.16
C ASP A 121 10.05 3.41 13.50
N ALA A 122 10.19 4.63 14.01
CA ALA A 122 9.05 5.51 14.28
C ALA A 122 8.24 5.84 13.02
N LEU A 123 8.92 6.13 11.89
CA LEU A 123 8.25 6.35 10.60
C LEU A 123 7.57 5.09 10.08
N ALA A 124 8.19 3.91 10.26
CA ALA A 124 7.62 2.64 9.84
C ALA A 124 6.33 2.32 10.62
N TYR A 125 6.33 2.54 11.93
CA TYR A 125 5.13 2.39 12.76
C TYR A 125 4.03 3.38 12.35
N ALA A 126 4.37 4.65 12.15
CA ALA A 126 3.40 5.67 11.75
C ALA A 126 2.73 5.36 10.39
N ILE A 127 3.48 4.85 9.42
CA ILE A 127 2.93 4.43 8.13
C ILE A 127 2.04 3.20 8.29
N ALA A 128 2.47 2.19 9.05
CA ALA A 128 1.69 0.98 9.28
C ALA A 128 0.35 1.29 9.94
N ASP A 129 0.38 2.07 11.03
CA ASP A 129 -0.82 2.49 11.74
C ASP A 129 -1.76 3.30 10.85
N ARG A 130 -1.23 4.22 10.04
CA ARG A 130 -2.05 5.02 9.14
C ARG A 130 -2.66 4.19 8.01
N CYS A 131 -1.95 3.21 7.48
CA CYS A 131 -2.50 2.28 6.49
C CYS A 131 -3.65 1.46 7.08
N ASP A 132 -3.50 0.96 8.30
CA ASP A 132 -4.54 0.21 8.99
C ASP A 132 -5.77 1.09 9.29
N GLN A 133 -5.56 2.32 9.78
CA GLN A 133 -6.64 3.29 10.01
C GLN A 133 -7.43 3.59 8.72
N LEU A 134 -6.71 3.86 7.60
CA LEU A 134 -7.37 4.13 6.33
C LEU A 134 -8.19 2.93 5.85
N ALA A 135 -7.67 1.72 5.99
CA ALA A 135 -8.38 0.51 5.61
C ALA A 135 -9.66 0.32 6.44
N PHE A 136 -9.59 0.51 7.76
CA PHE A 136 -10.78 0.41 8.63
C PHE A 136 -11.80 1.54 8.43
N LEU A 137 -11.37 2.69 7.93
CA LEU A 137 -12.29 3.79 7.61
C LEU A 137 -13.02 3.59 6.27
N THR A 138 -12.47 2.75 5.39
CA THR A 138 -13.05 2.47 4.06
C THR A 138 -13.90 1.20 4.02
N LEU A 139 -13.80 0.34 5.03
CA LEU A 139 -14.66 -0.82 5.24
C LEU A 139 -15.99 -0.45 5.87
#